data_53a9d7e41f9afefbf724fa94bb43a690
#
_entry.id   53a9d7e41f9afefbf724fa94bb43a690
#
_cell.length_a   1.000
_cell.length_b   1.000
_cell.length_c   1.000
_cell.angle_alpha   90.00
_cell.angle_beta   90.00
_cell.angle_gamma   90.00
#
_symmetry.space_group_name_H-M   'P 1'
#
loop_
_entity.id
_entity.type
_entity.pdbx_description
1 polymer ?
#
loop_
_entity_poly.entity_id
_entity_poly.type
_entity_poly.pdbx_seq_one_letter_code
_entity_poly.pdbx_strand_id
1 'polypeptide(L)'
;CTPSRYALLTGTYPWREKNAKILPGTAPLLIDTAQMTLPKMLKTKGYHTGIVGKWHLGLGEGNVNWNMPIDPGPNQVGFDYSYIMAATQDRVPTVYIEDGEVVGLDKDDPIEISYEKNFPGEPTGLDNPELLSLKWHHGHNNSIVNGIPRIGFMKGGKSALWKDENMADVFLEKAQKYVIKHKKEPFFLYYAMQQPHVPRTPNQRFKGVTGLGPRGDAIAEADWSVGEFIKTLENEGLLDNTLIIFTSDNGPVLNDGYYDEAVEKNGEHTPWGPLRGGKYSLFEAGTRVPFFAYWKGKIVPSQTDALVSQIDLLSSLGQLIGSDIRTEDSQELTEVFLGKSQDGRTNLILEATSRTAFRKGNWVLIPPYTGPAVAEKVNIELGNNPTNQLYNLEDDLGQLNNLSDQYPEKLTELLAEFKAIRGSEYDQTKALELK
;
A
#
# COMPACT_ATOMS: atom_id res chain seq x y z
N CYS A 1 3.26 -0.78 2.63
CA CYS A 1 2.24 -1.59 1.93
C CYS A 1 1.32 -2.31 2.92
N THR A 2 1.73 -3.47 3.45
CA THR A 2 0.89 -4.30 4.34
C THR A 2 0.26 -3.52 5.49
N PRO A 3 1.00 -2.71 6.29
CA PRO A 3 0.41 -1.97 7.41
C PRO A 3 -0.75 -1.05 6.99
N SER A 4 -0.55 -0.27 5.93
CA SER A 4 -1.58 0.67 5.45
C SER A 4 -2.82 -0.04 4.90
N ARG A 5 -2.63 -1.18 4.21
CA ARG A 5 -3.74 -2.00 3.68
C ARG A 5 -4.52 -2.66 4.80
N TYR A 6 -3.83 -3.15 5.83
CA TYR A 6 -4.45 -3.65 7.05
C TYR A 6 -5.30 -2.56 7.72
N ALA A 7 -4.72 -1.38 7.94
CA ALA A 7 -5.38 -0.23 8.56
C ALA A 7 -6.63 0.22 7.78
N LEU A 8 -6.52 0.34 6.44
CA LEU A 8 -7.64 0.70 5.55
C LEU A 8 -8.82 -0.26 5.70
N LEU A 9 -8.55 -1.57 5.70
CA LEU A 9 -9.60 -2.58 5.72
C LEU A 9 -10.19 -2.84 7.10
N THR A 10 -9.39 -2.68 8.16
CA THR A 10 -9.81 -3.02 9.53
C THR A 10 -10.21 -1.80 10.37
N GLY A 11 -9.84 -0.58 9.95
CA GLY A 11 -10.02 0.62 10.76
C GLY A 11 -9.23 0.57 12.08
N THR A 12 -8.11 -0.15 12.12
CA THR A 12 -7.30 -0.38 13.31
C THR A 12 -5.85 -0.03 13.02
N TYR A 13 -5.15 0.55 13.99
CA TYR A 13 -3.72 0.84 13.86
C TYR A 13 -2.91 -0.43 13.61
N PRO A 14 -2.01 -0.46 12.61
CA PRO A 14 -1.26 -1.67 12.26
C PRO A 14 -0.34 -2.15 13.39
N TRP A 15 0.20 -1.25 14.21
CA TRP A 15 1.07 -1.60 15.32
C TRP A 15 0.38 -2.42 16.43
N ARG A 16 -0.97 -2.52 16.42
CA ARG A 16 -1.72 -3.43 17.30
C ARG A 16 -1.61 -4.88 16.86
N GLU A 17 -1.34 -5.10 15.56
CA GLU A 17 -1.13 -6.44 14.99
C GLU A 17 0.37 -6.70 14.76
N LYS A 18 0.97 -7.56 15.59
CA LYS A 18 2.41 -7.83 15.59
C LYS A 18 2.97 -8.30 14.25
N ASN A 19 2.13 -8.91 13.42
CA ASN A 19 2.50 -9.44 12.12
C ASN A 19 2.21 -8.47 10.96
N ALA A 20 1.68 -7.28 11.23
CA ALA A 20 1.43 -6.25 10.23
C ALA A 20 2.72 -5.58 9.75
N LYS A 21 3.58 -6.33 9.09
CA LYS A 21 4.85 -5.92 8.45
C LYS A 21 4.85 -6.35 7.00
N ILE A 22 5.90 -6.00 6.26
CA ILE A 22 6.04 -6.40 4.85
C ILE A 22 6.05 -7.92 4.76
N LEU A 23 5.02 -8.49 4.16
CA LEU A 23 4.80 -9.93 4.09
C LEU A 23 5.46 -10.56 2.85
N PRO A 24 6.00 -11.78 2.96
CA PRO A 24 6.34 -12.60 1.78
C PRO A 24 5.07 -13.07 1.07
N GLY A 25 5.21 -13.53 -0.18
CA GLY A 25 4.08 -14.07 -0.96
C GLY A 25 3.42 -15.32 -0.36
N THR A 26 4.12 -16.02 0.54
CA THR A 26 3.64 -17.22 1.25
C THR A 26 3.12 -16.95 2.65
N ALA A 27 3.01 -15.69 3.06
CA ALA A 27 2.49 -15.38 4.39
C ALA A 27 1.04 -15.86 4.58
N PRO A 28 0.68 -16.34 5.78
CA PRO A 28 -0.72 -16.62 6.10
C PRO A 28 -1.54 -15.33 6.08
N LEU A 29 -2.87 -15.47 5.93
CA LEU A 29 -3.78 -14.33 5.99
C LEU A 29 -3.60 -13.58 7.32
N LEU A 30 -3.32 -12.28 7.22
CA LEU A 30 -3.06 -11.41 8.36
C LEU A 30 -4.34 -11.00 9.11
N ILE A 31 -5.41 -10.73 8.37
CA ILE A 31 -6.68 -10.26 8.93
C ILE A 31 -7.46 -11.46 9.47
N ASP A 32 -7.79 -11.42 10.76
CA ASP A 32 -8.70 -12.41 11.34
C ASP A 32 -10.05 -12.39 10.61
N THR A 33 -10.46 -13.53 10.11
CA THR A 33 -11.72 -13.67 9.36
C THR A 33 -12.96 -13.38 10.22
N ALA A 34 -12.86 -13.41 11.54
CA ALA A 34 -13.93 -12.99 12.44
C ALA A 34 -13.98 -11.46 12.64
N GLN A 35 -12.87 -10.75 12.38
CA GLN A 35 -12.79 -9.29 12.55
C GLN A 35 -13.74 -8.55 11.59
N MET A 36 -14.34 -7.45 12.10
CA MET A 36 -15.07 -6.52 11.25
C MET A 36 -14.12 -5.78 10.33
N THR A 37 -14.48 -5.70 9.06
CA THR A 37 -13.71 -5.03 8.02
C THR A 37 -14.57 -4.07 7.22
N LEU A 38 -13.95 -3.16 6.49
CA LEU A 38 -14.65 -2.23 5.61
C LEU A 38 -15.60 -2.94 4.62
N PRO A 39 -15.17 -3.97 3.86
CA PRO A 39 -16.09 -4.68 2.97
C PRO A 39 -17.20 -5.41 3.73
N LYS A 40 -16.95 -6.03 4.89
CA LYS A 40 -18.01 -6.64 5.70
C LYS A 40 -19.03 -5.62 6.17
N MET A 41 -18.58 -4.47 6.66
CA MET A 41 -19.46 -3.38 7.08
C MET A 41 -20.37 -2.92 5.93
N LEU A 42 -19.80 -2.70 4.74
CA LEU A 42 -20.54 -2.31 3.54
C LEU A 42 -21.58 -3.36 3.11
N LYS A 43 -21.23 -4.65 3.21
CA LYS A 43 -22.17 -5.75 2.94
C LYS A 43 -23.40 -5.75 3.85
N THR A 44 -23.28 -5.30 5.10
CA THR A 44 -24.46 -5.17 6.01
C THR A 44 -25.50 -4.19 5.50
N LYS A 45 -25.11 -3.32 4.56
CA LYS A 45 -25.97 -2.31 3.91
C LYS A 45 -26.28 -2.66 2.43
N GLY A 46 -26.05 -3.91 2.03
CA GLY A 46 -26.41 -4.43 0.72
C GLY A 46 -25.42 -4.05 -0.40
N TYR A 47 -24.22 -3.62 -0.07
CA TYR A 47 -23.18 -3.39 -1.08
C TYR A 47 -22.58 -4.69 -1.57
N HIS A 48 -22.42 -4.83 -2.88
CA HIS A 48 -21.53 -5.80 -3.49
C HIS A 48 -20.10 -5.31 -3.33
N THR A 49 -19.17 -6.18 -2.94
CA THR A 49 -17.80 -5.80 -2.60
C THR A 49 -16.78 -6.52 -3.46
N GLY A 50 -15.87 -5.79 -4.08
CA GLY A 50 -14.82 -6.33 -4.93
C GLY A 50 -13.45 -5.76 -4.62
N ILE A 51 -12.42 -6.58 -4.86
CA ILE A 51 -11.02 -6.15 -4.87
C ILE A 51 -10.36 -6.57 -6.17
N VAL A 52 -9.66 -5.64 -6.81
CA VAL A 52 -8.84 -5.88 -8.00
C VAL A 52 -7.46 -5.27 -7.80
N GLY A 53 -6.40 -6.08 -7.96
CA GLY A 53 -5.03 -5.63 -7.91
C GLY A 53 -4.20 -6.23 -6.78
N LYS A 54 -3.33 -5.43 -6.18
CA LYS A 54 -2.41 -5.86 -5.13
C LYS A 54 -3.12 -6.16 -3.81
N TRP A 55 -2.98 -7.39 -3.31
CA TRP A 55 -3.49 -7.81 -2.00
C TRP A 55 -2.50 -7.50 -0.86
N HIS A 56 -1.40 -8.23 -0.81
CA HIS A 56 -0.31 -8.09 0.15
C HIS A 56 -0.71 -8.17 1.64
N LEU A 57 -1.71 -8.98 1.95
CA LEU A 57 -2.20 -9.23 3.32
C LEU A 57 -2.19 -10.71 3.71
N GLY A 58 -1.42 -11.52 2.95
CA GLY A 58 -1.32 -12.96 3.17
C GLY A 58 -2.52 -13.76 2.66
N LEU A 59 -2.34 -15.07 2.53
CA LEU A 59 -3.33 -16.01 2.00
C LEU A 59 -3.21 -17.36 2.73
N GLY A 60 -4.35 -18.00 2.97
CA GLY A 60 -4.40 -19.30 3.65
C GLY A 60 -3.95 -19.20 5.11
N GLU A 61 -3.64 -20.34 5.68
CA GLU A 61 -3.16 -20.49 7.07
C GLU A 61 -1.62 -20.69 7.16
N GLY A 62 -0.89 -20.38 6.08
CA GLY A 62 0.50 -20.75 5.84
C GLY A 62 0.60 -21.99 4.94
N ASN A 63 1.77 -22.20 4.32
CA ASN A 63 2.03 -23.36 3.42
C ASN A 63 0.93 -23.57 2.36
N VAL A 64 0.55 -22.50 1.68
CA VAL A 64 -0.50 -22.51 0.66
C VAL A 64 -0.15 -23.51 -0.45
N ASN A 65 -1.09 -24.39 -0.79
CA ASN A 65 -1.00 -25.19 -2.02
C ASN A 65 -1.59 -24.39 -3.18
N TRP A 66 -0.72 -23.79 -3.98
CA TRP A 66 -1.08 -22.94 -5.12
C TRP A 66 -1.84 -23.66 -6.25
N ASN A 67 -1.91 -25.01 -6.17
CA ASN A 67 -2.57 -25.86 -7.16
C ASN A 67 -3.98 -26.28 -6.78
N MET A 68 -4.49 -25.71 -5.68
CA MET A 68 -5.83 -25.93 -5.14
C MET A 68 -6.47 -24.62 -4.76
N PRO A 69 -7.78 -24.54 -4.57
CA PRO A 69 -8.43 -23.36 -4.04
C PRO A 69 -7.78 -22.88 -2.74
N ILE A 70 -7.50 -21.59 -2.63
CA ILE A 70 -6.81 -20.95 -1.51
C ILE A 70 -7.83 -20.29 -0.60
N ASP A 71 -7.88 -20.75 0.63
CA ASP A 71 -8.79 -20.29 1.68
C ASP A 71 -8.07 -20.36 3.06
N PRO A 72 -8.21 -19.34 3.95
CA PRO A 72 -8.90 -18.06 3.74
C PRO A 72 -8.12 -17.05 2.88
N GLY A 73 -8.83 -16.07 2.32
CA GLY A 73 -8.31 -15.00 1.48
C GLY A 73 -9.19 -13.74 1.51
N PRO A 74 -9.14 -12.90 0.47
CA PRO A 74 -9.96 -11.69 0.39
C PRO A 74 -11.46 -11.94 0.57
N ASN A 75 -11.97 -13.07 0.08
CA ASN A 75 -13.38 -13.40 0.15
C ASN A 75 -13.82 -13.60 1.62
N GLN A 76 -13.01 -14.22 2.47
CA GLN A 76 -13.30 -14.40 3.89
C GLN A 76 -13.12 -13.10 4.70
N VAL A 77 -12.34 -12.17 4.19
CA VAL A 77 -12.22 -10.81 4.74
C VAL A 77 -13.42 -9.93 4.40
N GLY A 78 -14.29 -10.38 3.47
CA GLY A 78 -15.57 -9.74 3.18
C GLY A 78 -15.80 -9.32 1.74
N PHE A 79 -14.87 -9.58 0.83
CA PHE A 79 -15.08 -9.31 -0.60
C PHE A 79 -15.91 -10.43 -1.26
N ASP A 80 -16.90 -10.04 -2.07
CA ASP A 80 -17.69 -10.98 -2.88
C ASP A 80 -16.94 -11.43 -4.13
N TYR A 81 -16.00 -10.60 -4.59
CA TYR A 81 -15.17 -10.85 -5.76
C TYR A 81 -13.73 -10.42 -5.47
N SER A 82 -12.79 -11.23 -5.89
CA SER A 82 -11.37 -10.91 -5.81
C SER A 82 -10.63 -11.30 -7.09
N TYR A 83 -9.83 -10.37 -7.63
CA TYR A 83 -8.84 -10.65 -8.68
C TYR A 83 -7.52 -9.98 -8.29
N ILE A 84 -6.58 -10.75 -7.81
CA ILE A 84 -5.44 -10.20 -7.09
C ILE A 84 -4.09 -10.76 -7.56
N MET A 85 -3.01 -10.02 -7.24
CA MET A 85 -1.69 -10.61 -6.99
C MET A 85 -1.51 -10.85 -5.49
N ALA A 86 -0.90 -11.95 -5.11
CA ALA A 86 -0.77 -12.37 -3.69
C ALA A 86 -0.03 -11.35 -2.81
N ALA A 87 1.09 -10.83 -3.30
CA ALA A 87 1.90 -9.84 -2.59
C ALA A 87 2.19 -8.62 -3.48
N THR A 88 3.36 -8.55 -4.09
CA THR A 88 3.83 -7.46 -4.95
C THR A 88 4.41 -8.03 -6.23
N GLN A 89 4.51 -7.22 -7.27
CA GLN A 89 5.01 -7.67 -8.57
C GLN A 89 6.45 -8.20 -8.51
N ASP A 90 7.26 -7.70 -7.59
CA ASP A 90 8.65 -8.12 -7.37
C ASP A 90 8.80 -9.45 -6.59
N ARG A 91 7.68 -10.09 -6.17
CA ARG A 91 7.66 -11.31 -5.35
C ARG A 91 6.99 -12.47 -6.06
N VAL A 92 7.44 -13.68 -5.73
CA VAL A 92 6.72 -14.89 -6.11
C VAL A 92 5.58 -15.17 -5.13
N PRO A 93 4.46 -15.80 -5.58
CA PRO A 93 4.19 -16.30 -6.94
C PRO A 93 3.85 -15.16 -7.90
N THR A 94 4.27 -15.32 -9.15
CA THR A 94 4.05 -14.33 -10.23
C THR A 94 2.83 -14.71 -11.06
N VAL A 95 1.70 -14.89 -10.40
CA VAL A 95 0.41 -15.31 -10.98
C VAL A 95 -0.74 -14.47 -10.47
N TYR A 96 -1.82 -14.38 -11.24
CA TYR A 96 -3.09 -13.83 -10.75
C TYR A 96 -3.90 -14.91 -10.04
N ILE A 97 -4.68 -14.48 -9.07
CA ILE A 97 -5.61 -15.31 -8.31
C ILE A 97 -7.01 -14.68 -8.41
N GLU A 98 -7.98 -15.43 -8.89
CA GLU A 98 -9.38 -15.01 -8.99
C GLU A 98 -10.22 -15.87 -8.05
N ASP A 99 -10.89 -15.26 -7.08
CA ASP A 99 -11.74 -15.91 -6.07
C ASP A 99 -11.09 -17.15 -5.42
N GLY A 100 -9.79 -17.04 -5.10
CA GLY A 100 -9.01 -18.10 -4.45
C GLY A 100 -8.34 -19.09 -5.40
N GLU A 101 -8.56 -19.03 -6.70
CA GLU A 101 -7.95 -19.95 -7.67
C GLU A 101 -6.90 -19.26 -8.54
N VAL A 102 -5.77 -19.93 -8.78
CA VAL A 102 -4.73 -19.43 -9.70
C VAL A 102 -5.24 -19.44 -11.13
N VAL A 103 -5.21 -18.28 -11.77
CA VAL A 103 -5.75 -18.09 -13.13
C VAL A 103 -4.86 -18.76 -14.17
N GLY A 104 -5.43 -19.59 -15.02
CA GLY A 104 -4.74 -20.20 -16.16
C GLY A 104 -3.71 -21.27 -15.81
N LEU A 105 -3.79 -21.84 -14.62
CA LEU A 105 -2.88 -22.89 -14.17
C LEU A 105 -3.13 -24.20 -14.94
N ASP A 106 -2.05 -24.74 -15.50
CA ASP A 106 -2.04 -26.11 -16.05
C ASP A 106 -1.76 -27.11 -14.91
N LYS A 107 -2.62 -28.12 -14.79
CA LYS A 107 -2.51 -29.18 -13.77
C LYS A 107 -1.25 -30.05 -13.95
N ASP A 108 -0.74 -30.12 -15.17
CA ASP A 108 0.46 -30.90 -15.52
C ASP A 108 1.77 -30.12 -15.27
N ASP A 109 1.67 -28.79 -14.96
CA ASP A 109 2.80 -27.93 -14.58
C ASP A 109 2.53 -27.22 -13.25
N PRO A 110 2.53 -27.96 -12.13
CA PRO A 110 2.16 -27.43 -10.82
C PRO A 110 3.14 -26.39 -10.30
N ILE A 111 2.62 -25.42 -9.54
CA ILE A 111 3.40 -24.35 -8.90
C ILE A 111 3.99 -24.83 -7.58
N GLU A 112 5.29 -24.62 -7.40
CA GLU A 112 6.00 -24.73 -6.14
C GLU A 112 6.64 -23.38 -5.78
N ILE A 113 6.50 -22.94 -4.50
CA ILE A 113 7.03 -21.67 -4.00
C ILE A 113 7.87 -21.91 -2.76
N SER A 114 9.02 -21.23 -2.66
CA SER A 114 9.88 -21.21 -1.48
C SER A 114 10.46 -19.82 -1.24
N TYR A 115 10.56 -19.40 0.02
CA TYR A 115 11.30 -18.21 0.44
C TYR A 115 12.60 -18.55 1.17
N GLU A 116 12.93 -19.83 1.25
CA GLU A 116 14.13 -20.33 1.96
C GLU A 116 15.25 -20.75 1.00
N LYS A 117 14.91 -21.54 -0.03
CA LYS A 117 15.89 -22.13 -0.95
C LYS A 117 15.33 -22.28 -2.36
N ASN A 118 16.26 -22.25 -3.32
CA ASN A 118 15.93 -22.49 -4.73
C ASN A 118 15.58 -23.96 -5.01
N PHE A 119 14.83 -24.18 -6.06
CA PHE A 119 14.54 -25.51 -6.62
C PHE A 119 15.72 -25.99 -7.50
N PRO A 120 16.05 -27.28 -7.47
CA PRO A 120 17.15 -27.81 -8.30
C PRO A 120 16.96 -27.53 -9.79
N GLY A 121 17.97 -26.92 -10.40
CA GLY A 121 17.99 -26.59 -11.83
C GLY A 121 17.27 -25.32 -12.25
N GLU A 122 16.57 -24.62 -11.33
CA GLU A 122 15.93 -23.35 -11.65
C GLU A 122 16.94 -22.19 -11.59
N PRO A 123 16.95 -21.29 -12.63
CA PRO A 123 17.88 -20.17 -12.66
C PRO A 123 17.52 -19.09 -11.65
N THR A 124 18.55 -18.37 -11.17
CA THR A 124 18.37 -17.22 -10.29
C THR A 124 19.00 -15.95 -10.88
N GLY A 125 18.50 -14.79 -10.48
CA GLY A 125 19.08 -13.50 -10.87
C GLY A 125 20.52 -13.34 -10.35
N LEU A 126 20.87 -14.02 -9.27
CA LEU A 126 22.22 -14.02 -8.71
C LEU A 126 23.19 -14.82 -9.57
N ASP A 127 22.81 -16.04 -9.97
CA ASP A 127 23.71 -17.01 -10.62
C ASP A 127 23.69 -16.89 -12.15
N ASN A 128 22.60 -16.31 -12.72
CA ASN A 128 22.38 -16.25 -14.17
C ASN A 128 22.07 -14.81 -14.64
N PRO A 129 22.98 -13.84 -14.42
CA PRO A 129 22.75 -12.43 -14.78
C PRO A 129 22.58 -12.22 -16.29
N GLU A 130 23.04 -13.13 -17.14
CA GLU A 130 22.88 -13.08 -18.59
C GLU A 130 21.45 -13.30 -19.07
N LEU A 131 20.56 -13.85 -18.22
CA LEU A 131 19.15 -14.06 -18.50
C LEU A 131 18.27 -12.84 -18.16
N LEU A 132 18.86 -11.79 -17.59
CA LEU A 132 18.12 -10.64 -17.06
C LEU A 132 17.89 -9.56 -18.13
N SER A 133 16.63 -9.20 -18.35
CA SER A 133 16.22 -7.99 -19.08
C SER A 133 16.20 -6.75 -18.16
N LEU A 134 16.01 -6.94 -16.86
CA LEU A 134 16.09 -5.92 -15.82
C LEU A 134 17.04 -6.40 -14.71
N LYS A 135 18.09 -5.62 -14.43
CA LYS A 135 19.09 -5.96 -13.42
C LYS A 135 18.60 -5.59 -12.02
N TRP A 136 18.87 -6.47 -11.06
CA TRP A 136 18.67 -6.20 -9.64
C TRP A 136 19.78 -5.33 -9.05
N HIS A 137 19.42 -4.50 -8.05
CA HIS A 137 20.35 -3.70 -7.26
C HIS A 137 20.58 -4.32 -5.87
N HIS A 138 19.50 -4.68 -5.16
CA HIS A 138 19.55 -5.34 -3.86
C HIS A 138 18.29 -6.19 -3.64
N GLY A 139 18.43 -7.30 -2.94
CA GLY A 139 17.32 -8.14 -2.44
C GLY A 139 16.45 -8.85 -3.48
N HIS A 140 16.52 -8.51 -4.76
CA HIS A 140 15.67 -8.98 -5.84
C HIS A 140 16.46 -9.88 -6.79
N ASN A 141 17.02 -10.99 -6.29
CA ASN A 141 18.00 -11.79 -7.04
C ASN A 141 17.69 -13.29 -7.09
N ASN A 142 16.45 -13.67 -6.74
CA ASN A 142 16.05 -15.07 -6.75
C ASN A 142 15.46 -15.48 -8.11
N SER A 143 14.30 -16.18 -8.17
CA SER A 143 13.76 -16.71 -9.42
C SER A 143 13.59 -15.67 -10.52
N ILE A 144 13.90 -16.05 -11.75
CA ILE A 144 13.75 -15.21 -12.93
C ILE A 144 12.40 -15.52 -13.60
N VAL A 145 11.54 -14.52 -13.72
CA VAL A 145 10.28 -14.62 -14.47
C VAL A 145 10.21 -13.47 -15.47
N ASN A 146 9.98 -13.77 -16.75
CA ASN A 146 9.98 -12.81 -17.85
C ASN A 146 11.29 -12.00 -17.97
N GLY A 147 12.44 -12.60 -17.63
CA GLY A 147 13.72 -11.91 -17.60
C GLY A 147 13.91 -10.96 -16.42
N ILE A 148 13.00 -10.96 -15.44
CA ILE A 148 13.03 -10.11 -14.24
C ILE A 148 13.25 -10.99 -13.01
N PRO A 149 14.29 -10.73 -12.21
CA PRO A 149 14.55 -11.48 -10.99
C PRO A 149 13.61 -11.02 -9.87
N ARG A 150 13.16 -11.96 -9.05
CA ARG A 150 12.14 -11.73 -8.00
C ARG A 150 12.71 -11.95 -6.60
N ILE A 151 11.92 -11.66 -5.59
CA ILE A 151 12.13 -12.10 -4.21
C ILE A 151 11.39 -13.42 -4.03
N GLY A 152 12.12 -14.46 -3.58
CA GLY A 152 11.62 -15.82 -3.43
C GLY A 152 11.83 -16.68 -4.67
N PHE A 153 11.58 -17.96 -4.53
CA PHE A 153 11.83 -19.00 -5.52
C PHE A 153 10.52 -19.63 -5.98
N MET A 154 10.40 -19.82 -7.28
CA MET A 154 9.21 -20.38 -7.93
C MET A 154 9.64 -21.37 -9.00
N LYS A 155 8.90 -22.48 -9.09
CA LYS A 155 9.02 -23.48 -10.15
C LYS A 155 7.64 -23.84 -10.66
N GLY A 156 7.52 -24.17 -11.95
CA GLY A 156 6.26 -24.53 -12.59
C GLY A 156 5.31 -23.35 -12.83
N GLY A 157 4.08 -23.66 -13.18
CA GLY A 157 3.01 -22.70 -13.43
C GLY A 157 3.22 -21.79 -14.64
N LYS A 158 3.96 -22.24 -15.66
CA LYS A 158 4.36 -21.42 -16.81
C LYS A 158 3.18 -20.82 -17.57
N SER A 159 2.07 -21.53 -17.67
CA SER A 159 0.85 -21.06 -18.32
C SER A 159 0.11 -19.97 -17.53
N ALA A 160 0.31 -19.93 -16.22
CA ALA A 160 -0.32 -18.98 -15.31
C ALA A 160 0.48 -17.68 -15.08
N LEU A 161 1.75 -17.65 -15.51
CA LEU A 161 2.61 -16.49 -15.30
C LEU A 161 2.03 -15.24 -15.95
N TRP A 162 1.92 -14.15 -15.18
CA TRP A 162 1.53 -12.88 -15.76
C TRP A 162 2.57 -12.32 -16.73
N LYS A 163 2.16 -11.40 -17.58
CA LYS A 163 3.06 -10.55 -18.37
C LYS A 163 3.14 -9.19 -17.69
N ASP A 164 4.32 -8.82 -17.25
CA ASP A 164 4.53 -7.63 -16.41
C ASP A 164 3.99 -6.36 -17.04
N GLU A 165 4.28 -6.12 -18.32
CA GLU A 165 3.84 -4.93 -19.06
C GLU A 165 2.34 -4.87 -19.36
N ASN A 166 1.59 -5.95 -19.13
CA ASN A 166 0.15 -6.00 -19.36
C ASN A 166 -0.66 -5.84 -18.07
N MET A 167 -0.01 -5.75 -16.91
CA MET A 167 -0.67 -5.82 -15.60
C MET A 167 -1.68 -4.69 -15.40
N ALA A 168 -1.35 -3.47 -15.84
CA ALA A 168 -2.27 -2.32 -15.77
C ALA A 168 -3.55 -2.57 -16.56
N ASP A 169 -3.42 -3.08 -17.80
CA ASP A 169 -4.59 -3.39 -18.65
C ASP A 169 -5.46 -4.49 -18.06
N VAL A 170 -4.83 -5.55 -17.53
CA VAL A 170 -5.55 -6.69 -16.91
C VAL A 170 -6.35 -6.22 -15.69
N PHE A 171 -5.74 -5.46 -14.79
CA PHE A 171 -6.46 -4.97 -13.61
C PHE A 171 -7.53 -3.95 -13.98
N LEU A 172 -7.27 -3.06 -14.94
CA LEU A 172 -8.27 -2.12 -15.43
C LEU A 172 -9.49 -2.86 -16.01
N GLU A 173 -9.26 -3.85 -16.88
CA GLU A 173 -10.34 -4.65 -17.48
C GLU A 173 -11.20 -5.34 -16.42
N LYS A 174 -10.56 -5.95 -15.39
CA LYS A 174 -11.28 -6.62 -14.30
C LYS A 174 -12.08 -5.63 -13.45
N ALA A 175 -11.51 -4.45 -13.15
CA ALA A 175 -12.20 -3.38 -12.44
C ALA A 175 -13.41 -2.85 -13.21
N GLN A 176 -13.26 -2.61 -14.52
CA GLN A 176 -14.34 -2.19 -15.41
C GLN A 176 -15.47 -3.24 -15.48
N LYS A 177 -15.12 -4.51 -15.71
CA LYS A 177 -16.09 -5.62 -15.72
C LYS A 177 -16.88 -5.71 -14.42
N TYR A 178 -16.20 -5.51 -13.29
CA TYR A 178 -16.84 -5.53 -11.97
C TYR A 178 -17.91 -4.43 -11.85
N VAL A 179 -17.59 -3.17 -12.14
CA VAL A 179 -18.56 -2.08 -12.00
C VAL A 179 -19.70 -2.18 -13.00
N ILE A 180 -19.44 -2.64 -14.25
CA ILE A 180 -20.47 -2.88 -15.26
C ILE A 180 -21.44 -3.97 -14.79
N LYS A 181 -20.93 -5.06 -14.21
CA LYS A 181 -21.73 -6.16 -13.66
C LYS A 181 -22.69 -5.67 -12.56
N HIS A 182 -22.21 -4.78 -11.68
CA HIS A 182 -22.95 -4.31 -10.50
C HIS A 182 -23.59 -2.92 -10.68
N LYS A 183 -23.72 -2.41 -11.91
CA LYS A 183 -24.17 -1.04 -12.19
C LYS A 183 -25.61 -0.71 -11.73
N LYS A 184 -26.41 -1.71 -11.38
CA LYS A 184 -27.80 -1.54 -10.90
C LYS A 184 -27.93 -1.68 -9.39
N GLU A 185 -26.85 -1.94 -8.68
CA GLU A 185 -26.79 -2.26 -7.28
C GLU A 185 -25.72 -1.40 -6.58
N PRO A 186 -25.82 -1.15 -5.28
CA PRO A 186 -24.72 -0.54 -4.56
C PRO A 186 -23.47 -1.40 -4.64
N PHE A 187 -22.33 -0.80 -4.97
CA PHE A 187 -21.07 -1.53 -5.02
C PHE A 187 -19.93 -0.77 -4.32
N PHE A 188 -18.96 -1.52 -3.86
CA PHE A 188 -17.67 -1.06 -3.40
C PHE A 188 -16.58 -1.79 -4.18
N LEU A 189 -15.67 -1.05 -4.76
CA LEU A 189 -14.50 -1.61 -5.40
C LEU A 189 -13.22 -1.04 -4.78
N TYR A 190 -12.38 -1.91 -4.24
CA TYR A 190 -11.00 -1.60 -3.88
C TYR A 190 -10.10 -1.89 -5.09
N TYR A 191 -9.87 -0.86 -5.92
CA TYR A 191 -8.97 -0.94 -7.07
C TYR A 191 -7.55 -0.65 -6.61
N ALA A 192 -6.82 -1.69 -6.20
CA ALA A 192 -5.47 -1.63 -5.63
C ALA A 192 -4.42 -1.73 -6.73
N MET A 193 -4.19 -0.64 -7.47
CA MET A 193 -3.24 -0.60 -8.58
C MET A 193 -1.82 -1.01 -8.15
N GLN A 194 -1.05 -1.58 -9.08
CA GLN A 194 0.34 -1.98 -8.87
C GLN A 194 1.29 -0.77 -8.94
N GLN A 195 1.05 0.14 -9.87
CA GLN A 195 1.94 1.26 -10.16
C GLN A 195 2.00 2.27 -9.00
N PRO A 196 3.14 2.90 -8.79
CA PRO A 196 4.45 2.75 -9.46
C PRO A 196 5.43 1.84 -8.73
N HIS A 197 4.96 0.77 -8.05
CA HIS A 197 5.84 -0.19 -7.36
C HIS A 197 6.75 -0.92 -8.35
N VAL A 198 7.91 -1.33 -7.87
CA VAL A 198 8.87 -2.13 -8.66
C VAL A 198 8.38 -3.59 -8.89
N PRO A 199 8.86 -4.25 -9.94
CA PRO A 199 9.61 -3.75 -11.08
C PRO A 199 8.75 -2.80 -11.92
N ARG A 200 9.32 -1.69 -12.35
CA ARG A 200 8.59 -0.70 -13.16
C ARG A 200 8.65 -1.10 -14.62
N THR A 201 7.61 -1.73 -15.07
CA THR A 201 7.50 -2.33 -16.42
C THR A 201 6.29 -1.77 -17.16
N PRO A 202 6.24 -0.44 -17.42
CA PRO A 202 5.11 0.16 -18.10
C PRO A 202 4.91 -0.49 -19.47
N ASN A 203 3.66 -0.58 -19.92
CA ASN A 203 3.32 -1.06 -21.24
C ASN A 203 4.07 -0.27 -22.31
N GLN A 204 4.37 -0.91 -23.45
CA GLN A 204 5.17 -0.31 -24.52
C GLN A 204 4.67 1.07 -24.96
N ARG A 205 3.37 1.33 -24.93
CA ARG A 205 2.75 2.62 -25.30
C ARG A 205 3.09 3.76 -24.32
N PHE A 206 3.56 3.45 -23.11
CA PHE A 206 3.97 4.43 -22.11
C PHE A 206 5.49 4.61 -22.01
N LYS A 207 6.29 3.77 -22.65
CA LYS A 207 7.76 3.89 -22.58
C LYS A 207 8.25 5.18 -23.21
N GLY A 208 8.91 6.00 -22.40
CA GLY A 208 9.49 7.27 -22.81
C GLY A 208 8.54 8.47 -22.87
N VAL A 209 7.28 8.32 -22.43
CA VAL A 209 6.29 9.43 -22.51
C VAL A 209 6.58 10.58 -21.55
N THR A 210 7.26 10.29 -20.42
CA THR A 210 7.54 11.31 -19.39
C THR A 210 8.96 11.89 -19.47
N GLY A 211 9.90 11.19 -20.08
CA GLY A 211 11.33 11.50 -19.99
C GLY A 211 11.97 11.22 -18.62
N LEU A 212 11.18 10.78 -17.62
CA LEU A 212 11.62 10.49 -16.25
C LEU A 212 11.91 8.98 -16.04
N GLY A 213 12.13 8.25 -17.13
CA GLY A 213 12.42 6.82 -17.11
C GLY A 213 11.23 5.94 -16.70
N PRO A 214 11.47 4.63 -16.48
CA PRO A 214 10.40 3.67 -16.19
C PRO A 214 9.52 4.05 -15.00
N ARG A 215 10.05 4.76 -13.99
CA ARG A 215 9.26 5.24 -12.87
C ARG A 215 8.23 6.29 -13.27
N GLY A 216 8.65 7.30 -14.02
CA GLY A 216 7.74 8.34 -14.52
C GLY A 216 6.69 7.75 -15.47
N ASP A 217 7.12 6.86 -16.35
CA ASP A 217 6.24 6.20 -17.33
C ASP A 217 5.20 5.30 -16.64
N ALA A 218 5.58 4.61 -15.56
CA ALA A 218 4.63 3.84 -14.73
C ALA A 218 3.62 4.72 -14.00
N ILE A 219 3.99 5.93 -13.61
CA ILE A 219 3.06 6.92 -13.04
C ILE A 219 2.08 7.42 -14.12
N ALA A 220 2.56 7.69 -15.34
CA ALA A 220 1.70 8.04 -16.47
C ALA A 220 0.73 6.91 -16.83
N GLU A 221 1.17 5.67 -16.74
CA GLU A 221 0.31 4.49 -16.91
C GLU A 221 -0.76 4.38 -15.81
N ALA A 222 -0.41 4.70 -14.55
CA ALA A 222 -1.37 4.75 -13.45
C ALA A 222 -2.43 5.84 -13.67
N ASP A 223 -2.01 7.04 -14.06
CA ASP A 223 -2.90 8.15 -14.40
C ASP A 223 -3.85 7.79 -15.53
N TRP A 224 -3.33 7.17 -16.60
CA TRP A 224 -4.15 6.65 -17.70
C TRP A 224 -5.18 5.62 -17.19
N SER A 225 -4.79 4.68 -16.33
CA SER A 225 -5.68 3.66 -15.78
C SER A 225 -6.83 4.29 -14.99
N VAL A 226 -6.56 5.31 -14.17
CA VAL A 226 -7.58 6.09 -13.45
C VAL A 226 -8.52 6.78 -14.44
N GLY A 227 -7.96 7.44 -15.46
CA GLY A 227 -8.75 8.12 -16.50
C GLY A 227 -9.69 7.20 -17.25
N GLU A 228 -9.24 6.02 -17.68
CA GLU A 228 -10.08 5.03 -18.37
C GLU A 228 -11.12 4.42 -17.45
N PHE A 229 -10.81 4.22 -16.16
CA PHE A 229 -11.78 3.77 -15.19
C PHE A 229 -12.90 4.81 -14.95
N ILE A 230 -12.53 6.10 -14.81
CA ILE A 230 -13.50 7.20 -14.66
C ILE A 230 -14.40 7.32 -15.91
N LYS A 231 -13.83 7.20 -17.12
CA LYS A 231 -14.62 7.15 -18.38
C LYS A 231 -15.61 5.99 -18.38
N THR A 232 -15.25 4.85 -17.81
CA THR A 232 -16.19 3.72 -17.68
C THR A 232 -17.35 4.08 -16.79
N LEU A 233 -17.11 4.69 -15.63
CA LEU A 233 -18.17 5.15 -14.73
C LEU A 233 -19.07 6.19 -15.41
N GLU A 234 -18.52 7.08 -16.21
CA GLU A 234 -19.25 8.09 -16.96
C GLU A 234 -20.13 7.45 -18.05
N ASN A 235 -19.55 6.58 -18.87
CA ASN A 235 -20.25 5.89 -19.95
C ASN A 235 -21.39 5.00 -19.46
N GLU A 236 -21.25 4.40 -18.28
CA GLU A 236 -22.27 3.57 -17.65
C GLU A 236 -23.29 4.39 -16.81
N GLY A 237 -23.15 5.72 -16.77
CA GLY A 237 -24.04 6.61 -16.01
C GLY A 237 -23.89 6.49 -14.48
N LEU A 238 -22.74 6.03 -14.01
CA LEU A 238 -22.48 5.77 -12.59
C LEU A 238 -21.76 6.94 -11.88
N LEU A 239 -21.08 7.82 -12.63
CA LEU A 239 -20.18 8.82 -12.07
C LEU A 239 -20.86 9.79 -11.08
N ASP A 240 -22.13 10.17 -11.35
CA ASP A 240 -22.88 11.11 -10.51
C ASP A 240 -23.24 10.54 -9.14
N ASN A 241 -23.29 9.21 -9.02
CA ASN A 241 -23.61 8.51 -7.77
C ASN A 241 -22.45 7.62 -7.25
N THR A 242 -21.22 7.96 -7.60
CA THR A 242 -20.04 7.24 -7.15
C THR A 242 -19.11 8.20 -6.41
N LEU A 243 -18.82 7.90 -5.14
CA LEU A 243 -17.71 8.52 -4.39
C LEU A 243 -16.42 7.82 -4.81
N ILE A 244 -15.49 8.56 -5.39
CA ILE A 244 -14.16 8.09 -5.77
C ILE A 244 -13.16 8.61 -4.73
N ILE A 245 -12.38 7.71 -4.13
CA ILE A 245 -11.27 8.05 -3.25
C ILE A 245 -9.99 7.53 -3.90
N PHE A 246 -9.04 8.43 -4.12
CA PHE A 246 -7.71 8.10 -4.64
C PHE A 246 -6.66 8.40 -3.57
N THR A 247 -5.80 7.42 -3.28
CA THR A 247 -4.73 7.55 -2.29
C THR A 247 -3.59 6.56 -2.57
N SER A 248 -2.56 6.58 -1.73
CA SER A 248 -1.43 5.65 -1.78
C SER A 248 -1.25 4.92 -0.46
N ASP A 249 -0.57 3.78 -0.47
CA ASP A 249 -0.31 2.98 0.74
C ASP A 249 0.94 3.42 1.52
N ASN A 250 1.86 4.17 0.91
CA ASN A 250 3.03 4.76 1.57
C ASN A 250 3.67 5.83 0.70
N GLY A 251 4.61 6.58 1.29
CA GLY A 251 5.39 7.58 0.59
C GLY A 251 6.32 7.04 -0.48
N PRO A 252 6.98 7.92 -1.25
CA PRO A 252 7.78 7.57 -2.42
C PRO A 252 9.09 6.88 -2.08
N VAL A 253 9.61 6.15 -3.08
CA VAL A 253 10.97 5.62 -3.12
C VAL A 253 11.46 5.64 -4.56
N LEU A 254 12.72 6.01 -4.78
CA LEU A 254 13.33 5.97 -6.12
C LEU A 254 13.92 4.59 -6.39
N ASN A 255 15.04 4.24 -5.77
CA ASN A 255 15.64 2.93 -5.90
C ASN A 255 15.00 1.94 -4.91
N ASP A 256 14.27 0.95 -5.40
CA ASP A 256 13.61 -0.07 -4.56
C ASP A 256 13.96 -1.49 -5.07
N GLY A 257 15.22 -1.72 -5.37
CA GLY A 257 15.77 -3.06 -5.64
C GLY A 257 16.16 -3.37 -7.07
N TYR A 258 15.89 -2.50 -8.04
CA TYR A 258 16.27 -2.67 -9.43
C TYR A 258 17.04 -1.49 -10.00
N TYR A 259 17.89 -1.73 -10.99
CA TYR A 259 18.51 -0.69 -11.81
C TYR A 259 17.55 -0.28 -12.93
N ASP A 260 16.56 0.55 -12.59
CA ASP A 260 15.52 1.03 -13.50
C ASP A 260 15.64 2.53 -13.81
N GLU A 261 16.82 3.10 -13.59
CA GLU A 261 17.16 4.51 -13.84
C GLU A 261 16.28 5.53 -13.07
N ALA A 262 15.59 5.09 -12.00
CA ALA A 262 14.67 5.96 -11.26
C ALA A 262 15.37 7.12 -10.54
N VAL A 263 16.64 6.95 -10.16
CA VAL A 263 17.47 8.01 -9.57
C VAL A 263 18.04 8.89 -10.68
N GLU A 264 18.64 8.29 -11.70
CA GLU A 264 19.38 8.98 -12.76
C GLU A 264 18.46 9.84 -13.64
N LYS A 265 17.24 9.35 -13.91
CA LYS A 265 16.26 10.04 -14.75
C LYS A 265 15.22 10.85 -13.98
N ASN A 266 15.34 10.91 -12.66
CA ASN A 266 14.40 11.70 -11.85
C ASN A 266 14.46 13.23 -12.17
N GLY A 267 15.59 13.72 -12.68
CA GLY A 267 15.79 15.13 -13.02
C GLY A 267 15.62 16.02 -11.78
N GLU A 268 14.93 17.13 -11.95
CA GLU A 268 14.60 18.08 -10.88
C GLU A 268 13.32 17.72 -10.12
N HIS A 269 12.66 16.61 -10.49
CA HIS A 269 11.44 16.17 -9.82
C HIS A 269 11.74 15.70 -8.41
N THR A 270 11.03 16.23 -7.42
CA THR A 270 11.09 15.83 -6.00
C THR A 270 9.84 15.06 -5.63
N PRO A 271 9.86 13.70 -5.63
CA PRO A 271 8.67 12.89 -5.38
C PRO A 271 8.01 13.10 -4.02
N TRP A 272 8.78 13.57 -3.06
CA TRP A 272 8.34 13.90 -1.69
C TRP A 272 7.95 15.39 -1.51
N GLY A 273 8.09 16.22 -2.55
CA GLY A 273 7.87 17.66 -2.45
C GLY A 273 8.77 18.30 -1.38
N PRO A 274 8.23 19.15 -0.51
CA PRO A 274 8.97 19.77 0.59
C PRO A 274 9.16 18.86 1.83
N LEU A 275 8.58 17.64 1.82
CA LEU A 275 8.59 16.75 2.96
C LEU A 275 9.93 15.99 3.05
N ARG A 276 10.30 15.54 4.26
CA ARG A 276 11.50 14.74 4.52
C ARG A 276 11.18 13.25 4.55
N GLY A 277 12.15 12.42 4.16
CA GLY A 277 12.06 10.96 4.21
C GLY A 277 11.43 10.37 2.94
N GLY A 278 10.65 9.32 3.11
CA GLY A 278 10.01 8.54 2.05
C GLY A 278 9.52 7.20 2.59
N LYS A 279 9.28 6.24 1.72
CA LYS A 279 8.94 4.86 2.12
C LYS A 279 9.87 4.37 3.24
N TYR A 280 9.33 3.74 4.29
CA TYR A 280 10.05 3.28 5.51
C TYR A 280 10.37 4.36 6.55
N SER A 281 10.15 5.64 6.29
CA SER A 281 10.52 6.76 7.16
C SER A 281 9.40 7.11 8.16
N LEU A 282 9.82 7.56 9.36
CA LEU A 282 8.92 8.20 10.34
C LEU A 282 8.72 9.70 10.07
N PHE A 283 9.51 10.29 9.18
CA PHE A 283 9.29 11.66 8.70
C PHE A 283 8.06 11.74 7.79
N GLU A 284 7.50 12.93 7.62
CA GLU A 284 6.21 13.16 6.93
C GLU A 284 6.12 12.51 5.55
N ALA A 285 7.19 12.53 4.72
CA ALA A 285 7.14 11.92 3.40
C ALA A 285 6.94 10.39 3.41
N GLY A 286 7.11 9.73 4.55
CA GLY A 286 6.86 8.29 4.67
C GLY A 286 5.38 7.92 4.71
N THR A 287 4.54 8.80 5.26
CA THR A 287 3.13 8.51 5.57
C THR A 287 2.15 9.55 5.04
N ARG A 288 2.59 10.79 4.78
CA ARG A 288 1.76 11.85 4.19
C ARG A 288 1.65 11.65 2.68
N VAL A 289 0.67 10.84 2.28
CA VAL A 289 0.42 10.43 0.90
C VAL A 289 -0.62 11.32 0.22
N PRO A 290 -0.67 11.38 -1.13
CA PRO A 290 -1.78 12.00 -1.84
C PRO A 290 -3.11 11.41 -1.41
N PHE A 291 -4.11 12.27 -1.20
CA PHE A 291 -5.48 11.87 -0.90
C PHE A 291 -6.46 12.80 -1.62
N PHE A 292 -7.33 12.23 -2.43
CA PHE A 292 -8.37 12.94 -3.17
C PHE A 292 -9.71 12.25 -2.96
N ALA A 293 -10.75 13.02 -2.67
CA ALA A 293 -12.13 12.57 -2.67
C ALA A 293 -12.90 13.33 -3.76
N TYR A 294 -13.57 12.60 -4.63
CA TYR A 294 -14.37 13.17 -5.71
C TYR A 294 -15.76 12.56 -5.72
N TRP A 295 -16.77 13.39 -5.74
CA TRP A 295 -18.16 12.99 -5.95
C TRP A 295 -18.87 14.10 -6.72
N LYS A 296 -19.18 13.81 -7.98
CA LYS A 296 -19.76 14.81 -8.89
C LYS A 296 -21.03 15.43 -8.33
N GLY A 297 -21.04 16.75 -8.24
CA GLY A 297 -22.17 17.51 -7.72
C GLY A 297 -22.44 17.39 -6.20
N LYS A 298 -21.61 16.65 -5.46
CA LYS A 298 -21.71 16.47 -4.00
C LYS A 298 -20.55 17.09 -3.25
N ILE A 299 -19.32 16.93 -3.76
CA ILE A 299 -18.13 17.56 -3.20
C ILE A 299 -17.77 18.78 -4.02
N VAL A 300 -17.71 19.93 -3.36
CA VAL A 300 -17.24 21.19 -3.99
C VAL A 300 -15.71 21.15 -4.04
N PRO A 301 -15.09 21.50 -5.18
CA PRO A 301 -13.63 21.55 -5.27
C PRO A 301 -13.04 22.45 -4.17
N SER A 302 -12.21 21.87 -3.33
CA SER A 302 -11.57 22.54 -2.19
C SER A 302 -10.28 21.82 -1.79
N GLN A 303 -9.50 22.44 -0.93
CA GLN A 303 -8.31 21.86 -0.31
C GLN A 303 -8.42 22.06 1.21
N THR A 304 -7.97 21.07 1.97
CA THR A 304 -7.97 21.11 3.43
C THR A 304 -6.65 20.62 4.00
N ASP A 305 -6.25 21.20 5.13
CA ASP A 305 -5.12 20.74 5.95
C ASP A 305 -5.57 19.86 7.14
N ALA A 306 -6.85 19.49 7.18
CA ALA A 306 -7.41 18.62 8.21
C ALA A 306 -6.62 17.30 8.30
N LEU A 307 -6.21 16.93 9.51
CA LEU A 307 -5.52 15.66 9.73
C LEU A 307 -6.51 14.51 9.58
N VAL A 308 -6.26 13.64 8.61
CA VAL A 308 -7.06 12.44 8.34
C VAL A 308 -6.15 11.24 8.15
N SER A 309 -6.71 10.04 8.29
CA SER A 309 -6.01 8.79 8.04
C SER A 309 -6.90 7.81 7.29
N GLN A 310 -6.30 6.88 6.55
CA GLN A 310 -7.03 5.79 5.89
C GLN A 310 -7.79 4.90 6.89
N ILE A 311 -7.34 4.84 8.14
CA ILE A 311 -8.03 4.18 9.25
C ILE A 311 -9.46 4.71 9.40
N ASP A 312 -9.68 6.00 9.14
CA ASP A 312 -10.96 6.69 9.35
C ASP A 312 -12.01 6.36 8.29
N LEU A 313 -11.61 5.74 7.19
CA LEU A 313 -12.54 5.41 6.11
C LEU A 313 -13.60 4.40 6.55
N LEU A 314 -13.30 3.46 7.44
CA LEU A 314 -14.29 2.49 7.91
C LEU A 314 -15.46 3.18 8.63
N SER A 315 -15.18 3.99 9.65
CA SER A 315 -16.23 4.70 10.40
C SER A 315 -16.91 5.78 9.57
N SER A 316 -16.16 6.49 8.73
CA SER A 316 -16.71 7.60 7.92
C SER A 316 -17.60 7.08 6.78
N LEU A 317 -17.19 6.06 6.06
CA LEU A 317 -18.05 5.42 5.05
C LEU A 317 -19.22 4.70 5.72
N GLY A 318 -19.03 4.13 6.92
CA GLY A 318 -20.11 3.60 7.73
C GLY A 318 -21.18 4.65 8.01
N GLN A 319 -20.80 5.80 8.52
CA GLN A 319 -21.71 6.92 8.77
C GLN A 319 -22.44 7.36 7.51
N LEU A 320 -21.72 7.48 6.39
CA LEU A 320 -22.28 7.90 5.10
C LEU A 320 -23.43 6.99 4.62
N ILE A 321 -23.36 5.70 4.92
CA ILE A 321 -24.37 4.71 4.51
C ILE A 321 -25.33 4.31 5.66
N GLY A 322 -25.30 5.01 6.78
CA GLY A 322 -26.15 4.75 7.94
C GLY A 322 -25.82 3.45 8.70
N SER A 323 -24.51 3.11 8.82
CA SER A 323 -24.03 2.02 9.66
C SER A 323 -23.47 2.56 10.98
N ASP A 324 -23.84 1.92 12.09
CA ASP A 324 -23.33 2.24 13.43
C ASP A 324 -22.04 1.46 13.79
N ILE A 325 -21.53 0.67 12.87
CA ILE A 325 -20.31 -0.09 13.08
C ILE A 325 -19.12 0.85 13.19
N ARG A 326 -18.35 0.69 14.25
CA ARG A 326 -17.13 1.44 14.57
C ARG A 326 -16.03 0.46 14.97
N THR A 327 -14.79 0.89 14.82
CA THR A 327 -13.62 0.17 15.33
C THR A 327 -12.86 1.06 16.32
N GLU A 328 -11.96 0.48 17.09
CA GLU A 328 -11.28 1.18 18.19
C GLU A 328 -10.56 2.45 17.75
N ASP A 329 -9.90 2.42 16.59
CA ASP A 329 -9.02 3.49 16.14
C ASP A 329 -9.62 4.38 15.05
N SER A 330 -10.66 3.92 14.37
CA SER A 330 -11.30 4.65 13.26
C SER A 330 -12.20 5.76 13.80
N GLN A 331 -11.95 6.99 13.41
CA GLN A 331 -12.79 8.13 13.73
C GLN A 331 -13.81 8.41 12.62
N GLU A 332 -14.94 8.98 12.98
CA GLU A 332 -15.97 9.42 12.04
C GLU A 332 -15.62 10.84 11.56
N LEU A 333 -15.18 10.95 10.30
CA LEU A 333 -14.75 12.18 9.65
C LEU A 333 -15.44 12.40 8.30
N THR A 334 -16.70 11.95 8.17
CA THR A 334 -17.47 11.99 6.91
C THR A 334 -17.53 13.40 6.32
N GLU A 335 -17.82 14.40 7.14
CA GLU A 335 -17.93 15.79 6.67
C GLU A 335 -16.58 16.34 6.20
N VAL A 336 -15.46 15.87 6.76
CA VAL A 336 -14.11 16.23 6.30
C VAL A 336 -13.85 15.62 4.93
N PHE A 337 -14.09 14.30 4.76
CA PHE A 337 -13.92 13.61 3.49
C PHE A 337 -14.85 14.13 2.38
N LEU A 338 -15.99 14.71 2.74
CA LEU A 338 -16.91 15.36 1.80
C LEU A 338 -16.59 16.85 1.58
N GLY A 339 -15.50 17.38 2.15
CA GLY A 339 -15.07 18.76 1.99
C GLY A 339 -15.96 19.80 2.68
N LYS A 340 -16.75 19.39 3.68
CA LYS A 340 -17.72 20.24 4.40
C LYS A 340 -17.22 20.71 5.77
N SER A 341 -16.16 20.10 6.30
CA SER A 341 -15.53 20.46 7.57
C SER A 341 -14.01 20.48 7.43
N GLN A 342 -13.38 21.29 8.31
CA GLN A 342 -11.93 21.31 8.49
C GLN A 342 -11.51 20.59 9.79
N ASP A 343 -12.47 20.07 10.55
CA ASP A 343 -12.26 19.46 11.86
C ASP A 343 -11.85 17.99 11.71
N GLY A 344 -10.57 17.77 11.38
CA GLY A 344 -9.96 16.45 11.31
C GLY A 344 -9.60 15.86 12.67
N ARG A 345 -8.73 14.85 12.67
CA ARG A 345 -8.16 14.27 13.90
C ARG A 345 -7.39 15.31 14.70
N THR A 346 -7.50 15.25 16.02
CA THR A 346 -6.63 16.04 16.91
C THR A 346 -5.24 15.43 17.01
N ASN A 347 -5.13 14.11 16.89
CA ASN A 347 -3.87 13.36 16.94
C ASN A 347 -3.87 12.11 16.06
N LEU A 348 -2.68 11.59 15.78
CA LEU A 348 -2.47 10.39 14.98
C LEU A 348 -1.16 9.70 15.39
N ILE A 349 -1.20 8.37 15.55
CA ILE A 349 0.01 7.55 15.61
C ILE A 349 0.41 7.20 14.17
N LEU A 350 1.60 7.62 13.77
CA LEU A 350 2.23 7.26 12.50
C LEU A 350 3.07 6.00 12.69
N GLU A 351 3.17 5.16 11.68
CA GLU A 351 3.98 3.95 11.72
C GLU A 351 4.84 3.80 10.49
N ALA A 352 6.09 3.42 10.69
CA ALA A 352 7.01 3.02 9.64
C ALA A 352 7.91 1.88 10.12
N THR A 353 7.83 0.72 9.46
CA THR A 353 8.66 -0.46 9.77
C THR A 353 8.63 -0.85 11.26
N SER A 354 7.43 -0.96 11.84
CA SER A 354 7.15 -1.28 13.25
C SER A 354 7.58 -0.21 14.27
N ARG A 355 8.10 0.93 13.84
CA ARG A 355 8.37 2.09 14.69
C ARG A 355 7.23 3.09 14.57
N THR A 356 6.99 3.85 15.63
CA THR A 356 5.87 4.77 15.68
C THR A 356 6.30 6.18 16.04
N ALA A 357 5.60 7.17 15.48
CA ALA A 357 5.69 8.58 15.82
C ALA A 357 4.32 9.11 16.20
N PHE A 358 4.24 10.26 16.80
CA PHE A 358 3.00 10.88 17.25
C PHE A 358 2.84 12.25 16.64
N ARG A 359 1.71 12.50 16.00
CA ARG A 359 1.32 13.82 15.51
C ARG A 359 0.14 14.34 16.31
N LYS A 360 0.23 15.60 16.79
CA LYS A 360 -0.86 16.36 17.41
C LYS A 360 -0.90 17.77 16.83
N GLY A 361 -1.92 18.06 16.04
CA GLY A 361 -1.95 19.28 15.24
C GLY A 361 -0.73 19.40 14.33
N ASN A 362 0.03 20.50 14.46
CA ASN A 362 1.28 20.72 13.72
C ASN A 362 2.52 20.11 14.37
N TRP A 363 2.41 19.60 15.60
CA TRP A 363 3.55 19.00 16.29
C TRP A 363 3.73 17.53 15.95
N VAL A 364 4.98 17.15 15.69
CA VAL A 364 5.38 15.74 15.47
C VAL A 364 6.45 15.36 16.48
N LEU A 365 6.19 14.30 17.23
CA LEU A 365 7.12 13.65 18.13
C LEU A 365 7.60 12.34 17.52
N ILE A 366 8.92 12.17 17.38
CA ILE A 366 9.54 10.88 17.09
C ILE A 366 10.34 10.48 18.34
N PRO A 367 9.91 9.42 19.06
CA PRO A 367 10.65 8.96 20.24
C PRO A 367 12.00 8.30 19.85
N PRO A 368 12.89 8.02 20.80
CA PRO A 368 14.18 7.41 20.51
C PRO A 368 14.05 6.03 19.88
N TYR A 369 14.82 5.79 18.82
CA TYR A 369 14.97 4.49 18.20
C TYR A 369 16.43 4.19 17.88
N THR A 370 16.83 2.94 18.09
CA THR A 370 18.13 2.41 17.67
C THR A 370 18.12 2.00 16.20
N GLY A 371 19.28 1.94 15.58
CA GLY A 371 19.45 1.52 14.20
C GLY A 371 19.98 2.64 13.30
N PRO A 372 20.16 2.37 12.01
CA PRO A 372 20.71 3.34 11.08
C PRO A 372 19.78 4.54 10.91
N ALA A 373 20.35 5.75 10.84
CA ALA A 373 19.59 6.97 10.54
C ALA A 373 19.07 6.98 9.10
N VAL A 374 19.82 6.35 8.19
CA VAL A 374 19.52 6.26 6.75
C VAL A 374 19.47 4.80 6.33
N ALA A 375 18.47 4.43 5.55
CA ALA A 375 18.45 3.17 4.81
C ALA A 375 19.28 3.33 3.53
N GLU A 376 20.56 2.98 3.58
CA GLU A 376 21.53 3.27 2.51
C GLU A 376 21.13 2.71 1.14
N LYS A 377 20.58 1.49 1.09
CA LYS A 377 20.20 0.84 -0.17
C LYS A 377 19.13 1.59 -0.96
N VAL A 378 18.24 2.30 -0.27
CA VAL A 378 17.16 3.11 -0.85
C VAL A 378 17.39 4.60 -0.70
N ASN A 379 18.45 5.00 0.01
CA ASN A 379 18.83 6.38 0.31
C ASN A 379 17.68 7.18 0.96
N ILE A 380 17.09 6.64 2.02
CA ILE A 380 15.98 7.27 2.75
C ILE A 380 16.34 7.43 4.23
N GLU A 381 16.16 8.63 4.76
CA GLU A 381 16.27 8.92 6.20
C GLU A 381 15.09 8.28 6.95
N LEU A 382 15.40 7.48 7.96
CA LEU A 382 14.42 6.64 8.64
C LEU A 382 13.74 7.31 9.84
N GLY A 383 14.33 8.41 10.37
CA GLY A 383 13.89 9.04 11.61
C GLY A 383 14.43 8.37 12.88
N ASN A 384 15.40 7.45 12.77
CA ASN A 384 16.08 6.90 13.94
C ASN A 384 17.04 7.91 14.55
N ASN A 385 16.94 8.10 15.87
CA ASN A 385 17.82 8.95 16.65
C ASN A 385 17.83 8.43 18.09
N PRO A 386 18.96 8.44 18.80
CA PRO A 386 19.03 7.99 20.20
C PRO A 386 18.31 8.91 21.19
N THR A 387 17.92 10.11 20.78
CA THR A 387 17.16 11.09 21.58
C THR A 387 15.80 11.39 20.95
N ASN A 388 14.91 11.98 21.73
CA ASN A 388 13.62 12.45 21.22
C ASN A 388 13.82 13.50 20.12
N GLN A 389 12.94 13.49 19.14
CA GLN A 389 12.86 14.51 18.11
C GLN A 389 11.48 15.16 18.15
N LEU A 390 11.45 16.48 18.11
CA LEU A 390 10.23 17.27 18.13
C LEU A 390 10.27 18.29 16.98
N TYR A 391 9.22 18.32 16.17
CA TYR A 391 9.11 19.23 15.02
C TYR A 391 7.78 19.97 15.04
N ASN A 392 7.77 21.20 14.51
CA ASN A 392 6.55 21.95 14.24
C ASN A 392 6.40 22.12 12.73
N LEU A 393 5.41 21.45 12.15
CA LEU A 393 5.18 21.44 10.70
C LEU A 393 4.63 22.77 10.14
N GLU A 394 4.19 23.69 10.98
CA GLU A 394 3.77 25.02 10.57
C GLU A 394 4.95 25.84 10.03
N ASP A 395 6.08 25.74 10.74
CA ASP A 395 7.28 26.51 10.43
C ASP A 395 8.36 25.69 9.70
N ASP A 396 8.32 24.35 9.86
CA ASP A 396 9.35 23.42 9.38
C ASP A 396 8.70 22.14 8.80
N LEU A 397 8.08 22.27 7.65
CA LEU A 397 7.45 21.15 6.94
C LEU A 397 8.47 20.06 6.55
N GLY A 398 9.74 20.44 6.36
CA GLY A 398 10.86 19.55 6.07
C GLY A 398 11.46 18.84 7.29
N GLN A 399 10.99 19.14 8.51
CA GLN A 399 11.49 18.53 9.75
C GLN A 399 13.02 18.59 9.88
N LEU A 400 13.61 19.75 9.63
CA LEU A 400 15.05 19.97 9.63
C LEU A 400 15.57 20.39 11.01
N ASN A 401 14.72 21.05 11.82
CA ASN A 401 15.08 21.64 13.10
C ASN A 401 14.43 20.86 14.24
N ASN A 402 15.23 20.05 14.94
CA ASN A 402 14.76 19.38 16.16
C ASN A 402 14.59 20.41 17.31
N LEU A 403 13.36 20.56 17.77
CA LEU A 403 12.95 21.53 18.79
C LEU A 403 12.86 20.92 20.20
N SER A 404 13.29 19.69 20.42
CA SER A 404 13.13 18.96 21.69
C SER A 404 13.74 19.71 22.90
N ASP A 405 14.91 20.33 22.72
CA ASP A 405 15.59 21.08 23.75
C ASP A 405 14.98 22.48 23.97
N GLN A 406 14.32 23.04 22.96
CA GLN A 406 13.73 24.37 23.04
C GLN A 406 12.32 24.34 23.67
N TYR A 407 11.60 23.22 23.54
CA TYR A 407 10.23 23.04 24.01
C TYR A 407 10.06 21.81 24.93
N PRO A 408 10.78 21.75 26.08
CA PRO A 408 10.79 20.56 26.95
C PRO A 408 9.40 20.25 27.55
N GLU A 409 8.59 21.26 27.81
CA GLU A 409 7.22 21.08 28.33
C GLU A 409 6.32 20.46 27.26
N LYS A 410 6.39 20.95 26.00
CA LYS A 410 5.66 20.38 24.87
C LYS A 410 6.10 18.94 24.60
N LEU A 411 7.39 18.66 24.63
CA LEU A 411 7.92 17.30 24.52
C LEU A 411 7.33 16.37 25.58
N THR A 412 7.30 16.82 26.84
CA THR A 412 6.75 16.04 27.96
C THR A 412 5.26 15.76 27.80
N GLU A 413 4.48 16.76 27.39
CA GLU A 413 3.05 16.64 27.08
C GLU A 413 2.81 15.58 26.02
N LEU A 414 3.46 15.72 24.84
CA LEU A 414 3.24 14.83 23.70
C LEU A 414 3.74 13.40 23.99
N LEU A 415 4.82 13.25 24.72
CA LEU A 415 5.36 11.94 25.09
C LEU A 415 4.41 11.20 26.05
N ALA A 416 3.76 11.92 26.97
CA ALA A 416 2.76 11.36 27.87
C ALA A 416 1.50 10.89 27.09
N GLU A 417 1.00 11.71 26.19
CA GLU A 417 -0.16 11.34 25.35
C GLU A 417 0.18 10.17 24.41
N PHE A 418 1.35 10.22 23.75
CA PHE A 418 1.83 9.12 22.91
C PHE A 418 1.85 7.79 23.67
N LYS A 419 2.43 7.78 24.90
CA LYS A 419 2.50 6.58 25.74
C LYS A 419 1.12 6.10 26.20
N ALA A 420 0.19 7.01 26.43
CA ALA A 420 -1.18 6.67 26.80
C ALA A 420 -1.91 5.92 25.66
N ILE A 421 -1.64 6.26 24.42
CA ILE A 421 -2.28 5.63 23.23
C ILE A 421 -1.49 4.39 22.79
N ARG A 422 -0.18 4.53 22.61
CA ARG A 422 0.68 3.50 22.01
C ARG A 422 1.16 2.44 23.02
N GLY A 423 1.20 2.79 24.28
CA GLY A 423 1.84 2.00 25.34
C GLY A 423 3.30 2.39 25.55
N SER A 424 3.88 1.93 26.64
CA SER A 424 5.27 2.25 27.03
C SER A 424 6.33 1.32 26.37
N GLU A 425 5.90 0.24 25.72
CA GLU A 425 6.81 -0.76 25.11
C GLU A 425 7.07 -0.50 23.62
N TYR A 426 6.94 0.74 23.16
CA TYR A 426 7.10 1.13 21.75
C TYR A 426 8.56 1.01 21.24
N ASP A 427 9.55 1.00 22.13
CA ASP A 427 10.98 0.93 21.87
C ASP A 427 11.50 -0.50 21.66
N GLN A 428 10.70 -1.52 21.96
CA GLN A 428 11.07 -2.93 21.80
C GLN A 428 10.90 -3.46 20.36
N THR A 429 10.38 -2.64 19.47
CA THR A 429 10.21 -3.01 18.06
C THR A 429 11.57 -3.03 17.36
N LYS A 430 11.98 -4.20 16.87
CA LYS A 430 13.17 -4.31 16.01
C LYS A 430 12.90 -3.60 14.69
N ALA A 431 13.80 -2.72 14.29
CA ALA A 431 13.76 -2.13 12.95
C ALA A 431 13.79 -3.24 11.88
N LEU A 432 13.04 -3.05 10.80
CA LEU A 432 13.09 -3.93 9.63
C LEU A 432 14.49 -3.80 9.00
N GLU A 433 15.22 -4.90 8.88
CA GLU A 433 16.40 -4.95 8.02
C GLU A 433 15.94 -5.14 6.58
N LEU A 434 16.14 -4.15 5.73
CA LEU A 434 15.99 -4.27 4.28
C LEU A 434 17.15 -5.13 3.76
N LYS A 435 16.87 -6.38 3.38
CA LYS A 435 17.86 -7.33 2.86
C LYS A 435 18.27 -7.01 1.43
#